data_222aba8c1790ad9492c4861290c313ff
#
_entry.id   222aba8c1790ad9492c4861290c313ff
#
_cell.length_a   1.000
_cell.length_b   1.000
_cell.length_c   1.000
_cell.angle_alpha   90.00
_cell.angle_beta   90.00
_cell.angle_gamma   90.00
#
_symmetry.space_group_name_H-M   'P 1'
#
loop_
_entity.id
_entity.type
_entity.pdbx_description
1 polymer ?
#
loop_
_entity_poly.entity_id
_entity_poly.type
_entity_poly.pdbx_seq_one_letter_code
_entity_poly.pdbx_strand_id
1 'polypeptide(L)'
;MALVTTTEMFKKAYDGGYAVGAFNVNNMEIIQGITEAAGELKAPVILQVSKGARAYANHTYLVKLVEAAVIENPEIPIALHLDHGDSFELCKSCIDGGFTSVMIDASSKPYEENIALTRKVVEYAHDHGVVVEAELGTLAGVEDEVSVDTDKAMYTHPEEVVDFATRTGCDSLAIAIGTSHGAYKFKPGTKPQLRFDVLEECAKQLPGFPIVLHGSSSVPQEFVAEINKYGGNMPGAIGIPEEQLRQAAASAVCKINIDSDIRLAMTAVIRKYFAEHPDHFDPRQYLKPARQAVKDMVAHKIVYVLGSDGKA
;
A
#
# COMPACT_ATOMS: atom_id res chain seq x y z
N MET A 1 7.50 1.15 21.54
CA MET A 1 8.42 1.86 20.61
C MET A 1 7.72 3.10 20.04
N ALA A 2 8.44 4.03 19.42
CA ALA A 2 7.85 5.10 18.63
C ALA A 2 7.64 4.62 17.18
N LEU A 3 6.87 5.36 16.40
CA LEU A 3 6.82 5.17 14.95
C LEU A 3 8.25 5.24 14.36
N VAL A 4 8.51 4.44 13.34
CA VAL A 4 9.81 4.38 12.64
C VAL A 4 9.67 4.90 11.21
N THR A 5 10.78 5.33 10.60
CA THR A 5 10.86 5.56 9.15
C THR A 5 10.96 4.22 8.42
N THR A 6 10.77 4.22 7.11
CA THR A 6 10.89 3.01 6.30
C THR A 6 12.34 2.62 5.98
N THR A 7 13.34 3.45 6.31
CA THR A 7 14.75 3.26 5.93
C THR A 7 15.30 1.89 6.33
N GLU A 8 15.28 1.55 7.63
CA GLU A 8 15.79 0.26 8.11
C GLU A 8 14.89 -0.90 7.70
N MET A 9 13.56 -0.66 7.61
CA MET A 9 12.61 -1.66 7.15
C MET A 9 12.92 -2.09 5.71
N PHE A 10 13.15 -1.13 4.83
CA PHE A 10 13.45 -1.39 3.41
C PHE A 10 14.85 -1.98 3.21
N LYS A 11 15.83 -1.52 3.98
CA LYS A 11 17.16 -2.14 3.95
C LYS A 11 17.09 -3.62 4.30
N LYS A 12 16.44 -3.99 5.39
CA LYS A 12 16.24 -5.38 5.80
C LYS A 12 15.43 -6.16 4.77
N ALA A 13 14.41 -5.55 4.15
CA ALA A 13 13.58 -6.17 3.13
C ALA A 13 14.40 -6.49 1.88
N TYR A 14 15.19 -5.52 1.39
CA TYR A 14 16.08 -5.71 0.25
C TYR A 14 17.10 -6.83 0.49
N ASP A 15 17.82 -6.77 1.61
CA ASP A 15 18.84 -7.76 1.96
C ASP A 15 18.24 -9.15 2.23
N GLY A 16 17.00 -9.20 2.71
CA GLY A 16 16.32 -10.44 3.11
C GLY A 16 15.45 -11.07 2.03
N GLY A 17 15.24 -10.42 0.87
CA GLY A 17 14.39 -10.93 -0.22
C GLY A 17 12.92 -11.08 0.18
N TYR A 18 12.37 -10.06 0.86
CA TYR A 18 10.96 -9.95 1.23
C TYR A 18 10.46 -8.51 1.03
N ALA A 19 9.16 -8.31 1.07
CA ALA A 19 8.60 -6.97 1.05
C ALA A 19 7.83 -6.65 2.34
N VAL A 20 7.82 -5.38 2.73
CA VAL A 20 6.96 -4.86 3.81
C VAL A 20 5.58 -4.56 3.24
N GLY A 21 4.55 -5.07 3.88
CA GLY A 21 3.17 -4.75 3.52
C GLY A 21 2.81 -3.32 3.91
N ALA A 22 2.33 -2.55 2.95
CA ALA A 22 1.75 -1.24 3.16
C ALA A 22 0.22 -1.35 2.99
N PHE A 23 -0.47 -1.25 4.12
CA PHE A 23 -1.90 -1.49 4.21
C PHE A 23 -2.65 -0.19 4.44
N ASN A 24 -3.64 0.10 3.57
CA ASN A 24 -4.45 1.31 3.69
C ASN A 24 -5.40 1.23 4.89
N VAL A 25 -5.43 2.30 5.68
CA VAL A 25 -6.23 2.38 6.90
C VAL A 25 -7.17 3.59 6.87
N ASN A 26 -8.42 3.39 7.31
CA ASN A 26 -9.44 4.43 7.37
C ASN A 26 -10.38 4.31 8.59
N ASN A 27 -10.26 3.25 9.38
CA ASN A 27 -11.03 3.06 10.61
C ASN A 27 -10.28 2.21 11.64
N MET A 28 -10.84 2.09 12.84
CA MET A 28 -10.24 1.36 13.95
C MET A 28 -10.13 -0.15 13.68
N GLU A 29 -11.15 -0.77 13.13
CA GLU A 29 -11.21 -2.22 12.93
C GLU A 29 -10.16 -2.70 11.92
N ILE A 30 -9.91 -1.92 10.88
CA ILE A 30 -8.86 -2.19 9.89
C ILE A 30 -7.48 -2.09 10.55
N ILE A 31 -7.20 -1.01 11.29
CA ILE A 31 -5.93 -0.83 12.00
C ILE A 31 -5.68 -1.99 12.97
N GLN A 32 -6.68 -2.36 13.77
CA GLN A 32 -6.58 -3.48 14.71
C GLN A 32 -6.32 -4.81 13.99
N GLY A 33 -7.07 -5.12 12.92
CA GLY A 33 -6.88 -6.35 12.16
C GLY A 33 -5.48 -6.48 11.57
N ILE A 34 -4.96 -5.39 10.99
CA ILE A 34 -3.60 -5.34 10.43
C ILE A 34 -2.54 -5.54 11.52
N THR A 35 -2.63 -4.78 12.60
CA THR A 35 -1.58 -4.78 13.63
C THR A 35 -1.61 -6.03 14.51
N GLU A 36 -2.77 -6.64 14.73
CA GLU A 36 -2.88 -7.95 15.36
C GLU A 36 -2.22 -9.04 14.52
N ALA A 37 -2.44 -9.07 13.22
CA ALA A 37 -1.78 -10.02 12.32
C ALA A 37 -0.25 -9.81 12.31
N ALA A 38 0.19 -8.57 12.16
CA ALA A 38 1.61 -8.22 12.14
C ALA A 38 2.31 -8.55 13.47
N GLY A 39 1.66 -8.27 14.60
CA GLY A 39 2.18 -8.59 15.94
C GLY A 39 2.33 -10.09 16.17
N GLU A 40 1.32 -10.89 15.86
CA GLU A 40 1.36 -12.35 15.99
C GLU A 40 2.44 -12.98 15.12
N LEU A 41 2.64 -12.45 13.91
CA LEU A 41 3.63 -12.96 12.96
C LEU A 41 5.01 -12.30 13.11
N LYS A 42 5.17 -11.34 14.03
CA LYS A 42 6.41 -10.57 14.23
C LYS A 42 6.90 -9.98 12.90
N ALA A 43 6.01 -9.32 12.20
CA ALA A 43 6.27 -8.73 10.88
C ALA A 43 6.32 -7.20 10.96
N PRO A 44 7.22 -6.54 10.21
CA PRO A 44 7.18 -5.10 10.04
C PRO A 44 5.93 -4.71 9.22
N VAL A 45 5.37 -3.52 9.49
CA VAL A 45 4.16 -3.07 8.79
C VAL A 45 4.18 -1.56 8.52
N ILE A 46 3.62 -1.15 7.39
CA ILE A 46 3.35 0.24 7.05
C ILE A 46 1.83 0.43 7.09
N LEU A 47 1.38 1.33 7.97
CA LEU A 47 0.01 1.82 7.99
C LEU A 47 -0.04 3.05 7.10
N GLN A 48 -0.71 2.94 5.94
CA GLN A 48 -0.75 4.03 4.98
C GLN A 48 -2.12 4.67 4.90
N VAL A 49 -2.10 5.99 4.69
CA VAL A 49 -3.28 6.84 4.73
C VAL A 49 -3.32 7.68 3.46
N SER A 50 -4.35 7.49 2.65
CA SER A 50 -4.61 8.34 1.49
C SER A 50 -5.25 9.68 1.88
N LYS A 51 -5.28 10.62 0.93
CA LYS A 51 -6.00 11.89 1.06
C LYS A 51 -7.47 11.65 1.39
N GLY A 52 -8.11 10.69 0.70
CA GLY A 52 -9.51 10.31 0.92
C GLY A 52 -9.74 9.75 2.33
N ALA A 53 -8.87 8.88 2.83
CA ALA A 53 -8.94 8.35 4.19
C ALA A 53 -8.79 9.47 5.25
N ARG A 54 -7.89 10.43 5.03
CA ARG A 54 -7.76 11.62 5.90
C ARG A 54 -9.01 12.49 5.92
N ALA A 55 -9.66 12.67 4.77
CA ALA A 55 -10.91 13.43 4.68
C ALA A 55 -12.06 12.70 5.39
N TYR A 56 -12.14 11.38 5.25
CA TYR A 56 -13.17 10.55 5.87
C TYR A 56 -13.03 10.47 7.39
N ALA A 57 -11.89 10.02 7.90
CA ALA A 57 -11.71 9.73 9.32
C ALA A 57 -11.14 10.90 10.14
N ASN A 58 -10.69 11.96 9.48
CA ASN A 58 -9.91 13.06 10.04
C ASN A 58 -8.48 12.69 10.46
N HIS A 59 -7.55 13.60 10.18
CA HIS A 59 -6.13 13.42 10.46
C HIS A 59 -5.83 13.04 11.91
N THR A 60 -6.41 13.79 12.87
CA THR A 60 -6.13 13.57 14.29
C THR A 60 -6.59 12.20 14.77
N TYR A 61 -7.76 11.72 14.33
CA TYR A 61 -8.24 10.40 14.69
C TYR A 61 -7.32 9.30 14.15
N LEU A 62 -6.89 9.40 12.89
CA LEU A 62 -5.99 8.41 12.29
C LEU A 62 -4.64 8.36 12.99
N VAL A 63 -4.02 9.53 13.24
CA VAL A 63 -2.74 9.58 13.97
C VAL A 63 -2.87 8.96 15.37
N LYS A 64 -3.94 9.28 16.11
CA LYS A 64 -4.16 8.73 17.46
C LYS A 64 -4.48 7.24 17.45
N LEU A 65 -5.18 6.72 16.45
CA LEU A 65 -5.38 5.29 16.28
C LEU A 65 -4.08 4.56 15.96
N VAL A 66 -3.22 5.15 15.14
CA VAL A 66 -1.90 4.59 14.84
C VAL A 66 -0.97 4.67 16.05
N GLU A 67 -0.99 5.76 16.81
CA GLU A 67 -0.26 5.84 18.10
C GLU A 67 -0.70 4.74 19.06
N ALA A 68 -2.02 4.49 19.16
CA ALA A 68 -2.56 3.39 19.97
C ALA A 68 -2.04 2.03 19.47
N ALA A 69 -2.04 1.80 18.16
CA ALA A 69 -1.53 0.58 17.57
C ALA A 69 -0.04 0.34 17.89
N VAL A 70 0.78 1.39 17.89
CA VAL A 70 2.21 1.32 18.29
C VAL A 70 2.37 0.96 19.78
N ILE A 71 1.50 1.49 20.66
CA ILE A 71 1.53 1.19 22.09
C ILE A 71 1.17 -0.27 22.35
N GLU A 72 0.15 -0.78 21.67
CA GLU A 72 -0.31 -2.17 21.81
C GLU A 72 0.63 -3.21 21.16
N ASN A 73 1.48 -2.79 20.20
CA ASN A 73 2.39 -3.66 19.48
C ASN A 73 3.84 -3.16 19.54
N PRO A 74 4.46 -3.08 20.74
CA PRO A 74 5.79 -2.49 20.91
C PRO A 74 6.92 -3.32 20.29
N GLU A 75 6.64 -4.55 19.86
CA GLU A 75 7.65 -5.51 19.39
C GLU A 75 7.86 -5.48 17.88
N ILE A 76 6.96 -4.82 17.13
CA ILE A 76 7.08 -4.71 15.68
C ILE A 76 7.33 -3.27 15.23
N PRO A 77 8.15 -3.05 14.21
CA PRO A 77 8.31 -1.72 13.62
C PRO A 77 7.06 -1.34 12.81
N ILE A 78 6.51 -0.17 13.12
CA ILE A 78 5.35 0.41 12.43
C ILE A 78 5.75 1.77 11.86
N ALA A 79 5.53 2.00 10.57
CA ALA A 79 5.65 3.30 9.92
C ALA A 79 4.25 3.86 9.59
N LEU A 80 4.08 5.16 9.73
CA LEU A 80 2.89 5.89 9.27
C LEU A 80 3.24 6.63 7.99
N HIS A 81 2.54 6.30 6.90
CA HIS A 81 2.86 6.72 5.55
C HIS A 81 1.70 7.46 4.87
N LEU A 82 1.98 8.57 4.19
CA LEU A 82 1.04 9.20 3.26
C LEU A 82 1.10 8.46 1.92
N ASP A 83 -0.03 7.92 1.49
CA ASP A 83 -0.21 7.25 0.21
C ASP A 83 -0.74 8.24 -0.84
N HIS A 84 -0.11 8.31 -2.02
CA HIS A 84 -0.44 9.20 -3.13
C HIS A 84 -0.67 10.67 -2.74
N GLY A 85 0.34 11.32 -2.19
CA GLY A 85 0.33 12.77 -1.97
C GLY A 85 0.34 13.52 -3.31
N ASP A 86 -0.68 14.36 -3.56
CA ASP A 86 -0.88 15.09 -4.83
C ASP A 86 -0.20 16.47 -4.87
N SER A 87 0.35 16.92 -3.74
CA SER A 87 0.88 18.27 -3.60
C SER A 87 1.90 18.37 -2.47
N PHE A 88 2.77 19.37 -2.57
CA PHE A 88 3.71 19.71 -1.50
C PHE A 88 2.98 20.04 -0.19
N GLU A 89 1.89 20.77 -0.26
CA GLU A 89 1.11 21.20 0.89
C GLU A 89 0.50 20.03 1.65
N LEU A 90 0.05 18.98 0.94
CA LEU A 90 -0.46 17.75 1.55
C LEU A 90 0.66 16.98 2.24
N CYS A 91 1.80 16.76 1.54
CA CYS A 91 2.96 16.11 2.12
C CYS A 91 3.46 16.85 3.37
N LYS A 92 3.61 18.19 3.28
CA LYS A 92 3.98 19.05 4.40
C LYS A 92 3.03 18.89 5.59
N SER A 93 1.71 18.92 5.33
CA SER A 93 0.70 18.75 6.39
C SER A 93 0.78 17.39 7.07
N CYS A 94 1.15 16.33 6.35
CA CYS A 94 1.35 14.99 6.92
C CYS A 94 2.64 14.94 7.76
N ILE A 95 3.74 15.49 7.25
CA ILE A 95 5.02 15.59 7.96
C ILE A 95 4.86 16.34 9.28
N ASP A 96 4.27 17.54 9.23
CA ASP A 96 3.98 18.35 10.43
C ASP A 96 3.02 17.64 11.41
N GLY A 97 2.20 16.74 10.89
CA GLY A 97 1.21 15.97 11.65
C GLY A 97 1.72 14.64 12.20
N GLY A 98 3.02 14.33 12.09
CA GLY A 98 3.64 13.17 12.72
C GLY A 98 3.76 11.92 11.85
N PHE A 99 3.60 12.05 10.54
CA PHE A 99 3.92 10.97 9.61
C PHE A 99 5.43 10.76 9.54
N THR A 100 5.88 9.52 9.46
CA THR A 100 7.30 9.15 9.39
C THR A 100 7.76 8.85 7.96
N SER A 101 6.82 8.77 7.03
CA SER A 101 7.04 8.56 5.61
C SER A 101 5.94 9.24 4.80
N VAL A 102 6.26 9.81 3.65
CA VAL A 102 5.29 10.38 2.72
C VAL A 102 5.61 9.97 1.30
N MET A 103 4.58 9.75 0.48
CA MET A 103 4.73 9.65 -0.97
C MET A 103 4.28 10.94 -1.63
N ILE A 104 5.09 11.43 -2.58
CA ILE A 104 4.66 12.42 -3.56
C ILE A 104 4.46 11.76 -4.90
N ASP A 105 3.24 11.78 -5.38
CA ASP A 105 2.88 11.28 -6.71
C ASP A 105 2.74 12.44 -7.68
N ALA A 106 3.77 12.64 -8.48
CA ALA A 106 3.79 13.59 -9.58
C ALA A 106 3.97 12.88 -10.94
N SER A 107 3.69 11.57 -11.00
CA SER A 107 3.90 10.73 -12.19
C SER A 107 3.06 11.16 -13.40
N SER A 108 1.93 11.84 -13.17
CA SER A 108 1.09 12.42 -14.22
C SER A 108 1.63 13.72 -14.82
N LYS A 109 2.69 14.30 -14.24
CA LYS A 109 3.32 15.54 -14.74
C LYS A 109 4.46 15.23 -15.72
N PRO A 110 4.88 16.23 -16.53
CA PRO A 110 6.11 16.14 -17.27
C PRO A 110 7.31 15.79 -16.38
N TYR A 111 8.27 15.00 -16.89
CA TYR A 111 9.42 14.46 -16.13
C TYR A 111 10.15 15.51 -15.29
N GLU A 112 10.48 16.66 -15.86
CA GLU A 112 11.16 17.73 -15.14
C GLU A 112 10.31 18.37 -14.03
N GLU A 113 8.98 18.42 -14.22
CA GLU A 113 8.08 18.90 -13.18
C GLU A 113 7.93 17.89 -12.05
N ASN A 114 7.92 16.58 -12.37
CA ASN A 114 7.92 15.51 -11.38
C ASN A 114 9.20 15.63 -10.52
N ILE A 115 10.38 15.72 -11.14
CA ILE A 115 11.64 15.91 -10.42
C ILE A 115 11.61 17.15 -9.53
N ALA A 116 11.17 18.29 -10.05
CA ALA A 116 11.16 19.54 -9.28
C ALA A 116 10.23 19.47 -8.06
N LEU A 117 9.04 18.89 -8.21
CA LEU A 117 8.09 18.75 -7.11
C LEU A 117 8.55 17.72 -6.09
N THR A 118 9.02 16.57 -6.56
CA THR A 118 9.57 15.51 -5.68
C THR A 118 10.74 16.04 -4.86
N ARG A 119 11.70 16.68 -5.48
CA ARG A 119 12.83 17.29 -4.78
C ARG A 119 12.41 18.29 -3.72
N LYS A 120 11.43 19.15 -4.01
CA LYS A 120 10.90 20.11 -3.04
C LYS A 120 10.32 19.41 -1.80
N VAL A 121 9.63 18.28 -1.98
CA VAL A 121 9.10 17.48 -0.87
C VAL A 121 10.23 16.81 -0.10
N VAL A 122 11.21 16.23 -0.80
CA VAL A 122 12.38 15.58 -0.19
C VAL A 122 13.16 16.55 0.69
N GLU A 123 13.47 17.74 0.20
CA GLU A 123 14.19 18.76 0.97
C GLU A 123 13.46 19.08 2.28
N TYR A 124 12.14 19.28 2.22
CA TYR A 124 11.33 19.55 3.43
C TYR A 124 11.25 18.34 4.36
N ALA A 125 11.02 17.15 3.83
CA ALA A 125 10.86 15.93 4.62
C ALA A 125 12.15 15.55 5.35
N HIS A 126 13.30 15.60 4.67
CA HIS A 126 14.60 15.27 5.26
C HIS A 126 14.99 16.24 6.39
N ASP A 127 14.65 17.54 6.28
CA ASP A 127 14.84 18.52 7.37
C ASP A 127 14.03 18.17 8.63
N HIS A 128 12.98 17.33 8.48
CA HIS A 128 12.12 16.87 9.57
C HIS A 128 12.35 15.40 9.95
N GLY A 129 13.36 14.74 9.37
CA GLY A 129 13.66 13.32 9.63
C GLY A 129 12.61 12.34 9.08
N VAL A 130 11.87 12.74 8.04
CA VAL A 130 10.85 11.94 7.34
C VAL A 130 11.39 11.51 5.99
N VAL A 131 11.07 10.28 5.58
CA VAL A 131 11.50 9.71 4.29
C VAL A 131 10.44 9.90 3.21
N VAL A 132 10.88 9.93 1.95
CA VAL A 132 10.02 10.23 0.80
C VAL A 132 10.06 9.09 -0.22
N GLU A 133 8.87 8.61 -0.57
CA GLU A 133 8.62 7.78 -1.74
C GLU A 133 8.22 8.66 -2.92
N ALA A 134 8.71 8.34 -4.11
CA ALA A 134 8.32 8.99 -5.36
C ALA A 134 7.81 7.96 -6.37
N GLU A 135 7.21 8.42 -7.48
CA GLU A 135 6.72 7.55 -8.53
C GLU A 135 7.26 7.94 -9.91
N LEU A 136 7.68 6.93 -10.67
CA LEU A 136 8.12 7.05 -12.06
C LEU A 136 7.42 6.01 -12.93
N GLY A 137 6.84 6.45 -14.04
CA GLY A 137 5.84 5.72 -14.80
C GLY A 137 4.43 6.08 -14.28
N THR A 138 3.40 5.65 -14.97
CA THR A 138 2.01 6.00 -14.60
C THR A 138 1.15 4.74 -14.58
N LEU A 139 0.56 4.44 -13.42
CA LEU A 139 -0.34 3.31 -13.28
C LEU A 139 -1.75 3.67 -13.75
N ALA A 140 -2.42 2.73 -14.43
CA ALA A 140 -3.84 2.83 -14.76
C ALA A 140 -4.72 2.48 -13.55
N GLY A 141 -6.02 2.80 -13.66
CA GLY A 141 -7.05 2.39 -12.70
C GLY A 141 -7.55 3.52 -11.82
N VAL A 142 -8.38 3.14 -10.85
CA VAL A 142 -9.02 4.08 -9.91
C VAL A 142 -8.69 3.68 -8.49
N GLU A 143 -8.10 4.58 -7.74
CA GLU A 143 -7.84 4.44 -6.31
C GLU A 143 -8.15 5.78 -5.62
N ASP A 144 -9.12 5.76 -4.72
CA ASP A 144 -9.68 6.95 -4.07
C ASP A 144 -10.00 8.09 -5.08
N GLU A 145 -9.21 9.16 -5.09
CA GLU A 145 -9.38 10.31 -5.98
C GLU A 145 -8.49 10.23 -7.24
N VAL A 146 -7.60 9.24 -7.32
CA VAL A 146 -6.72 9.02 -8.48
C VAL A 146 -7.45 8.16 -9.50
N SER A 147 -7.59 8.68 -10.73
CA SER A 147 -8.19 7.96 -11.85
C SER A 147 -7.36 8.18 -13.10
N VAL A 148 -6.77 7.10 -13.62
CA VAL A 148 -5.95 7.11 -14.82
C VAL A 148 -6.51 6.13 -15.83
N ASP A 149 -6.84 6.62 -17.02
CA ASP A 149 -7.27 5.78 -18.14
C ASP A 149 -6.16 4.82 -18.57
N THR A 150 -6.53 3.60 -18.95
CA THR A 150 -5.58 2.57 -19.41
C THR A 150 -4.67 3.05 -20.54
N ASP A 151 -5.18 3.91 -21.41
CA ASP A 151 -4.43 4.46 -22.55
C ASP A 151 -3.36 5.48 -22.14
N LYS A 152 -3.39 5.96 -20.91
CA LYS A 152 -2.43 6.92 -20.34
C LYS A 152 -1.42 6.24 -19.41
N ALA A 153 -1.59 4.95 -19.11
CA ALA A 153 -0.63 4.20 -18.34
C ALA A 153 0.67 4.02 -19.11
N MET A 154 1.78 4.26 -18.45
CA MET A 154 3.11 4.10 -19.03
C MET A 154 3.99 3.27 -18.09
N TYR A 155 4.63 2.25 -18.62
CA TYR A 155 5.68 1.54 -17.88
C TYR A 155 6.83 2.49 -17.53
N THR A 156 7.47 2.21 -16.41
CA THR A 156 8.71 2.91 -16.04
C THR A 156 9.78 2.62 -17.09
N HIS A 157 10.50 3.65 -17.49
CA HIS A 157 11.68 3.57 -18.35
C HIS A 157 12.92 3.35 -17.50
N PRO A 158 13.54 2.15 -17.53
CA PRO A 158 14.69 1.86 -16.65
C PRO A 158 15.87 2.83 -16.81
N GLU A 159 16.04 3.39 -18.00
CA GLU A 159 17.10 4.38 -18.28
C GLU A 159 16.94 5.71 -17.52
N GLU A 160 15.76 6.01 -17.00
CA GLU A 160 15.46 7.25 -16.29
C GLU A 160 15.63 7.13 -14.77
N VAL A 161 15.64 5.91 -14.20
CA VAL A 161 15.53 5.71 -12.74
C VAL A 161 16.73 6.26 -11.97
N VAL A 162 17.94 6.19 -12.54
CA VAL A 162 19.17 6.71 -11.90
C VAL A 162 19.17 8.24 -11.87
N ASP A 163 18.85 8.87 -13.01
CA ASP A 163 18.74 10.32 -13.10
C ASP A 163 17.66 10.84 -12.15
N PHE A 164 16.49 10.22 -12.17
CA PHE A 164 15.37 10.59 -11.32
C PHE A 164 15.73 10.49 -9.83
N ALA A 165 16.19 9.32 -9.36
CA ALA A 165 16.55 9.11 -7.95
C ALA A 165 17.68 10.06 -7.49
N THR A 166 18.69 10.27 -8.34
CA THR A 166 19.81 11.17 -8.02
C THR A 166 19.38 12.62 -7.92
N ARG A 167 18.55 13.10 -8.85
CA ARG A 167 18.13 14.51 -8.92
C ARG A 167 17.06 14.86 -7.89
N THR A 168 16.22 13.89 -7.52
CA THR A 168 15.17 14.09 -6.51
C THR A 168 15.69 13.86 -5.10
N GLY A 169 16.57 12.89 -4.90
CA GLY A 169 17.03 12.44 -3.59
C GLY A 169 15.95 11.65 -2.81
N CYS A 170 14.95 11.07 -3.49
CA CYS A 170 13.93 10.25 -2.84
C CYS A 170 14.54 8.98 -2.22
N ASP A 171 13.88 8.42 -1.19
CA ASP A 171 14.37 7.29 -0.41
C ASP A 171 13.87 5.94 -0.94
N SER A 172 12.79 5.95 -1.72
CA SER A 172 12.25 4.78 -2.43
C SER A 172 11.51 5.22 -3.69
N LEU A 173 11.35 4.30 -4.64
CA LEU A 173 10.76 4.59 -5.94
C LEU A 173 9.66 3.57 -6.29
N ALA A 174 8.44 4.06 -6.44
CA ALA A 174 7.37 3.30 -7.05
C ALA A 174 7.56 3.25 -8.57
N ILE A 175 7.46 2.05 -9.12
CA ILE A 175 7.62 1.80 -10.56
C ILE A 175 6.37 1.14 -11.15
N ALA A 176 6.08 1.47 -12.40
CA ALA A 176 4.98 0.91 -13.17
C ALA A 176 5.47 -0.30 -13.98
N ILE A 177 5.08 -1.50 -13.57
CA ILE A 177 5.45 -2.75 -14.25
C ILE A 177 4.23 -3.58 -14.67
N GLY A 178 3.06 -2.95 -14.83
CA GLY A 178 1.82 -3.60 -15.24
C GLY A 178 0.84 -3.89 -14.12
N THR A 179 1.05 -3.33 -12.94
CA THR A 179 0.04 -3.23 -11.88
C THR A 179 -1.00 -2.16 -12.23
N SER A 180 -2.14 -2.17 -11.56
CA SER A 180 -3.22 -1.21 -11.77
C SER A 180 -4.01 -1.00 -10.48
N HIS A 181 -4.51 0.20 -10.25
CA HIS A 181 -5.28 0.54 -9.06
C HIS A 181 -6.71 -0.04 -9.06
N GLY A 182 -7.32 -0.21 -7.88
CA GLY A 182 -8.69 -0.67 -7.69
C GLY A 182 -8.89 -2.19 -7.84
N ALA A 183 -10.15 -2.63 -7.83
CA ALA A 183 -10.53 -4.03 -7.94
C ALA A 183 -10.84 -4.48 -9.38
N TYR A 184 -10.99 -3.56 -10.30
CA TYR A 184 -11.28 -3.81 -11.73
C TYR A 184 -10.06 -3.50 -12.58
N LYS A 185 -8.94 -4.12 -12.24
CA LYS A 185 -7.63 -3.82 -12.83
C LYS A 185 -7.50 -4.24 -14.29
N PHE A 186 -8.20 -5.30 -14.70
CA PHE A 186 -8.05 -5.95 -15.99
C PHE A 186 -9.39 -6.34 -16.58
N LYS A 187 -9.44 -6.52 -17.91
CA LYS A 187 -10.63 -7.05 -18.58
C LYS A 187 -10.90 -8.49 -18.12
N PRO A 188 -12.18 -8.88 -17.91
CA PRO A 188 -12.53 -10.26 -17.56
C PRO A 188 -11.88 -11.28 -18.49
N GLY A 189 -11.30 -12.34 -17.91
CA GLY A 189 -10.59 -13.39 -18.67
C GLY A 189 -9.14 -13.08 -19.04
N THR A 190 -8.63 -11.90 -18.71
CA THR A 190 -7.20 -11.58 -18.85
C THR A 190 -6.40 -12.28 -17.76
N LYS A 191 -5.19 -12.74 -18.10
CA LYS A 191 -4.19 -13.18 -17.12
C LYS A 191 -3.15 -12.08 -16.98
N PRO A 192 -3.20 -11.29 -15.89
CA PRO A 192 -2.22 -10.23 -15.68
C PRO A 192 -0.80 -10.79 -15.62
N GLN A 193 0.13 -10.10 -16.25
CA GLN A 193 1.55 -10.43 -16.18
C GLN A 193 2.35 -9.18 -15.88
N LEU A 194 3.15 -9.24 -14.82
CA LEU A 194 4.07 -8.17 -14.47
C LEU A 194 5.28 -8.20 -15.40
N ARG A 195 5.79 -7.03 -15.76
CA ARG A 195 7.00 -6.81 -16.55
C ARG A 195 8.23 -6.95 -15.65
N PHE A 196 8.57 -8.20 -15.34
CA PHE A 196 9.79 -8.51 -14.55
C PHE A 196 11.06 -8.05 -15.23
N ASP A 197 11.08 -8.00 -16.56
CA ASP A 197 12.19 -7.45 -17.32
C ASP A 197 12.45 -5.97 -16.99
N VAL A 198 11.39 -5.17 -16.80
CA VAL A 198 11.50 -3.76 -16.36
C VAL A 198 11.98 -3.70 -14.90
N LEU A 199 11.42 -4.52 -14.00
CA LEU A 199 11.84 -4.58 -12.61
C LEU A 199 13.33 -4.94 -12.47
N GLU A 200 13.76 -5.99 -13.16
CA GLU A 200 15.16 -6.48 -13.12
C GLU A 200 16.14 -5.39 -13.65
N GLU A 201 15.78 -4.71 -14.72
CA GLU A 201 16.66 -3.67 -15.26
C GLU A 201 16.69 -2.43 -14.34
N CYS A 202 15.55 -2.02 -13.75
CA CYS A 202 15.53 -0.96 -12.74
C CYS A 202 16.41 -1.32 -11.53
N ALA A 203 16.27 -2.54 -11.00
CA ALA A 203 17.04 -3.02 -9.87
C ALA A 203 18.55 -3.11 -10.16
N LYS A 204 18.93 -3.46 -11.38
CA LYS A 204 20.31 -3.51 -11.83
C LYS A 204 20.92 -2.11 -11.92
N GLN A 205 20.15 -1.10 -12.36
CA GLN A 205 20.60 0.27 -12.46
C GLN A 205 20.65 1.00 -11.11
N LEU A 206 19.80 0.60 -10.17
CA LEU A 206 19.73 1.12 -8.79
C LEU A 206 20.02 0.03 -7.76
N PRO A 207 21.24 -0.52 -7.68
CA PRO A 207 21.53 -1.60 -6.75
C PRO A 207 21.43 -1.12 -5.29
N GLY A 208 20.69 -1.86 -4.47
CA GLY A 208 20.45 -1.53 -3.07
C GLY A 208 19.36 -0.47 -2.83
N PHE A 209 18.76 0.06 -3.88
CA PHE A 209 17.71 1.08 -3.77
C PHE A 209 16.32 0.42 -3.64
N PRO A 210 15.48 0.85 -2.67
CA PRO A 210 14.17 0.27 -2.45
C PRO A 210 13.19 0.57 -3.58
N ILE A 211 12.64 -0.48 -4.19
CA ILE A 211 11.58 -0.40 -5.18
C ILE A 211 10.23 -0.69 -4.51
N VAL A 212 9.19 0.00 -4.97
CA VAL A 212 7.82 -0.10 -4.46
C VAL A 212 6.86 -0.50 -5.57
N LEU A 213 5.85 -1.32 -5.24
CA LEU A 213 4.76 -1.65 -6.14
C LEU A 213 3.42 -1.16 -5.59
N HIS A 214 2.80 -0.26 -6.35
CA HIS A 214 1.42 0.18 -6.20
C HIS A 214 0.46 -0.68 -7.03
N GLY A 215 -0.86 -0.52 -6.82
CA GLY A 215 -1.87 -1.25 -7.57
C GLY A 215 -1.78 -2.78 -7.45
N SER A 216 -1.26 -3.29 -6.34
CA SER A 216 -0.82 -4.68 -6.19
C SER A 216 -1.79 -5.58 -5.41
N SER A 217 -3.01 -5.15 -5.12
CA SER A 217 -4.03 -6.03 -4.53
C SER A 217 -4.34 -7.22 -5.44
N SER A 218 -4.47 -8.43 -4.88
CA SER A 218 -4.73 -9.66 -5.63
C SER A 218 -6.20 -9.90 -5.93
N VAL A 219 -7.10 -9.14 -5.27
CA VAL A 219 -8.55 -9.26 -5.42
C VAL A 219 -9.01 -10.71 -5.20
N PRO A 220 -8.89 -11.24 -3.96
CA PRO A 220 -9.19 -12.64 -3.68
C PRO A 220 -10.63 -12.99 -4.11
N GLN A 221 -10.75 -14.00 -4.97
CA GLN A 221 -12.01 -14.32 -5.65
C GLN A 221 -13.07 -14.88 -4.69
N GLU A 222 -12.67 -15.47 -3.57
CA GLU A 222 -13.59 -15.90 -2.51
C GLU A 222 -14.37 -14.72 -1.91
N PHE A 223 -13.73 -13.56 -1.67
CA PHE A 223 -14.44 -12.39 -1.17
C PHE A 223 -15.35 -11.78 -2.24
N VAL A 224 -14.93 -11.74 -3.50
CA VAL A 224 -15.76 -11.28 -4.61
C VAL A 224 -17.01 -12.16 -4.76
N ALA A 225 -16.84 -13.48 -4.70
CA ALA A 225 -17.95 -14.43 -4.77
C ALA A 225 -18.92 -14.27 -3.57
N GLU A 226 -18.38 -14.10 -2.36
CA GLU A 226 -19.19 -13.89 -1.16
C GLU A 226 -19.95 -12.57 -1.20
N ILE A 227 -19.31 -11.47 -1.61
CA ILE A 227 -19.96 -10.18 -1.82
C ILE A 227 -21.13 -10.31 -2.81
N ASN A 228 -20.90 -10.94 -3.96
CA ASN A 228 -21.92 -11.13 -4.99
C ASN A 228 -23.08 -12.03 -4.50
N LYS A 229 -22.76 -13.09 -3.75
CA LYS A 229 -23.78 -13.99 -3.15
C LYS A 229 -24.73 -13.26 -2.20
N TYR A 230 -24.22 -12.29 -1.45
CA TYR A 230 -24.97 -11.55 -0.44
C TYR A 230 -25.38 -10.14 -0.90
N GLY A 231 -25.81 -10.01 -2.16
CA GLY A 231 -26.42 -8.81 -2.72
C GLY A 231 -25.45 -7.74 -3.22
N GLY A 232 -24.18 -8.09 -3.39
CA GLY A 232 -23.21 -7.24 -4.08
C GLY A 232 -23.31 -7.40 -5.60
N ASN A 233 -22.58 -6.56 -6.31
CA ASN A 233 -22.47 -6.61 -7.77
C ASN A 233 -21.05 -6.24 -8.20
N MET A 234 -20.13 -7.23 -8.18
CA MET A 234 -18.74 -7.07 -8.57
C MET A 234 -18.37 -8.03 -9.72
N PRO A 235 -18.96 -7.86 -10.92
CA PRO A 235 -18.64 -8.74 -12.03
C PRO A 235 -17.24 -8.41 -12.58
N GLY A 236 -16.40 -9.45 -12.74
CA GLY A 236 -15.12 -9.32 -13.41
C GLY A 236 -14.02 -8.60 -12.62
N ALA A 237 -14.19 -8.44 -11.30
CA ALA A 237 -13.12 -7.94 -10.44
C ALA A 237 -11.94 -8.92 -10.45
N ILE A 238 -10.74 -8.45 -10.85
CA ILE A 238 -9.51 -9.25 -10.98
C ILE A 238 -8.33 -8.41 -10.52
N GLY A 239 -7.42 -9.01 -9.76
CA GLY A 239 -6.17 -8.41 -9.28
C GLY A 239 -4.92 -9.08 -9.84
N ILE A 240 -3.78 -8.81 -9.21
CA ILE A 240 -2.50 -9.40 -9.58
C ILE A 240 -2.37 -10.80 -8.95
N PRO A 241 -1.90 -11.81 -9.69
CA PRO A 241 -1.62 -13.14 -9.12
C PRO A 241 -0.59 -13.06 -7.98
N GLU A 242 -0.89 -13.72 -6.86
CA GLU A 242 -0.04 -13.66 -5.66
C GLU A 242 1.36 -14.24 -5.89
N GLU A 243 1.51 -15.22 -6.76
CA GLU A 243 2.80 -15.79 -7.13
C GLU A 243 3.72 -14.75 -7.77
N GLN A 244 3.16 -13.85 -8.58
CA GLN A 244 3.94 -12.77 -9.19
C GLN A 244 4.32 -11.72 -8.15
N LEU A 245 3.44 -11.39 -7.22
CA LEU A 245 3.75 -10.49 -6.10
C LEU A 245 4.85 -11.10 -5.20
N ARG A 246 4.78 -12.39 -4.92
CA ARG A 246 5.82 -13.09 -4.16
C ARG A 246 7.16 -13.10 -4.90
N GLN A 247 7.14 -13.30 -6.20
CA GLN A 247 8.35 -13.21 -7.03
C GLN A 247 8.96 -11.80 -6.99
N ALA A 248 8.13 -10.76 -7.07
CA ALA A 248 8.58 -9.38 -6.97
C ALA A 248 9.17 -9.07 -5.58
N ALA A 249 8.51 -9.51 -4.50
CA ALA A 249 8.98 -9.35 -3.12
C ALA A 249 10.32 -10.07 -2.85
N ALA A 250 10.62 -11.15 -3.58
CA ALA A 250 11.89 -11.87 -3.48
C ALA A 250 13.04 -11.19 -4.26
N SER A 251 12.80 -10.02 -4.84
CA SER A 251 13.79 -9.24 -5.61
C SER A 251 14.07 -7.88 -4.92
N ALA A 252 14.13 -6.79 -5.67
CA ALA A 252 14.37 -5.45 -5.15
C ALA A 252 13.11 -4.73 -4.63
N VAL A 253 11.94 -5.38 -4.68
CA VAL A 253 10.68 -4.78 -4.18
C VAL A 253 10.63 -4.87 -2.65
N CYS A 254 10.73 -3.71 -2.01
CA CYS A 254 10.75 -3.60 -0.55
C CYS A 254 9.40 -3.25 0.07
N LYS A 255 8.45 -2.74 -0.73
CA LYS A 255 7.10 -2.38 -0.29
C LYS A 255 6.07 -2.81 -1.33
N ILE A 256 4.96 -3.38 -0.86
CA ILE A 256 3.79 -3.72 -1.68
C ILE A 256 2.54 -3.10 -1.07
N ASN A 257 1.82 -2.30 -1.86
CA ASN A 257 0.57 -1.66 -1.43
C ASN A 257 -0.60 -2.62 -1.54
N ILE A 258 -1.40 -2.70 -0.45
CA ILE A 258 -2.57 -3.56 -0.33
C ILE A 258 -3.73 -2.75 0.26
N ASP A 259 -4.74 -2.46 -0.55
CA ASP A 259 -5.96 -1.75 -0.15
C ASP A 259 -7.22 -2.54 -0.50
N SER A 260 -7.46 -2.81 -1.78
CA SER A 260 -8.70 -3.46 -2.25
C SER A 260 -8.98 -4.78 -1.52
N ASP A 261 -7.95 -5.57 -1.20
CA ASP A 261 -8.09 -6.85 -0.51
C ASP A 261 -8.65 -6.69 0.90
N ILE A 262 -8.24 -5.62 1.62
CA ILE A 262 -8.76 -5.26 2.94
C ILE A 262 -10.25 -4.89 2.85
N ARG A 263 -10.58 -4.02 1.89
CA ARG A 263 -11.95 -3.57 1.65
C ARG A 263 -12.87 -4.74 1.30
N LEU A 264 -12.40 -5.67 0.48
CA LEU A 264 -13.14 -6.88 0.08
C LEU A 264 -13.36 -7.82 1.27
N ALA A 265 -12.35 -8.13 2.06
CA ALA A 265 -12.46 -9.00 3.22
C ALA A 265 -13.49 -8.47 4.23
N MET A 266 -13.41 -7.18 4.56
CA MET A 266 -14.34 -6.54 5.48
C MET A 266 -15.78 -6.54 4.93
N THR A 267 -15.95 -6.14 3.65
CA THR A 267 -17.26 -6.01 3.01
C THR A 267 -17.96 -7.36 2.85
N ALA A 268 -17.22 -8.41 2.49
CA ALA A 268 -17.75 -9.76 2.33
C ALA A 268 -18.39 -10.26 3.62
N VAL A 269 -17.66 -10.13 4.72
CA VAL A 269 -18.14 -10.60 6.04
C VAL A 269 -19.33 -9.77 6.54
N ILE A 270 -19.30 -8.44 6.38
CA ILE A 270 -20.42 -7.59 6.81
C ILE A 270 -21.69 -7.91 6.02
N ARG A 271 -21.61 -8.08 4.69
CA ARG A 271 -22.77 -8.45 3.86
C ARG A 271 -23.35 -9.80 4.25
N LYS A 272 -22.50 -10.80 4.42
CA LYS A 272 -22.90 -12.13 4.89
C LYS A 272 -23.58 -12.04 6.25
N TYR A 273 -22.96 -11.33 7.19
CA TYR A 273 -23.47 -11.19 8.55
C TYR A 273 -24.91 -10.64 8.57
N PHE A 274 -25.16 -9.56 7.85
CA PHE A 274 -26.51 -8.97 7.79
C PHE A 274 -27.55 -9.87 7.11
N ALA A 275 -27.13 -10.68 6.15
CA ALA A 275 -28.04 -11.64 5.50
C ALA A 275 -28.39 -12.81 6.43
N GLU A 276 -27.43 -13.28 7.25
CA GLU A 276 -27.60 -14.42 8.14
C GLU A 276 -28.21 -14.03 9.51
N HIS A 277 -28.08 -12.76 9.91
CA HIS A 277 -28.55 -12.21 11.18
C HIS A 277 -29.33 -10.90 10.99
N PRO A 278 -30.51 -10.95 10.35
CA PRO A 278 -31.24 -9.74 9.97
C PRO A 278 -31.79 -8.93 11.13
N ASP A 279 -31.86 -9.50 12.33
CA ASP A 279 -32.28 -8.86 13.58
C ASP A 279 -31.13 -8.24 14.40
N HIS A 280 -29.88 -8.46 14.00
CA HIS A 280 -28.74 -7.91 14.68
C HIS A 280 -28.44 -6.47 14.22
N PHE A 281 -28.25 -5.55 15.17
CA PHE A 281 -28.01 -4.14 14.90
C PHE A 281 -26.88 -3.51 15.74
N ASP A 282 -26.26 -4.27 16.66
CA ASP A 282 -25.10 -3.79 17.41
C ASP A 282 -23.85 -3.84 16.53
N PRO A 283 -23.16 -2.68 16.29
CA PRO A 283 -21.94 -2.64 15.49
C PRO A 283 -20.86 -3.64 15.89
N ARG A 284 -20.74 -3.94 17.17
CA ARG A 284 -19.76 -4.91 17.67
C ARG A 284 -19.98 -6.31 17.13
N GLN A 285 -21.24 -6.66 16.82
CA GLN A 285 -21.62 -8.00 16.33
C GLN A 285 -21.13 -8.24 14.91
N TYR A 286 -21.20 -7.24 14.02
CA TYR A 286 -20.78 -7.38 12.63
C TYR A 286 -19.37 -6.83 12.34
N LEU A 287 -18.88 -5.88 13.12
CA LEU A 287 -17.51 -5.36 12.94
C LEU A 287 -16.45 -6.30 13.55
N LYS A 288 -16.77 -7.03 14.63
CA LYS A 288 -15.83 -8.01 15.20
C LYS A 288 -15.42 -9.12 14.22
N PRO A 289 -16.35 -9.85 13.57
CA PRO A 289 -15.97 -10.83 12.54
C PRO A 289 -15.34 -10.17 11.31
N ALA A 290 -15.73 -8.96 10.95
CA ALA A 290 -15.11 -8.21 9.86
C ALA A 290 -13.63 -7.87 10.15
N ARG A 291 -13.30 -7.44 11.39
CA ARG A 291 -11.92 -7.26 11.85
C ARG A 291 -11.12 -8.57 11.78
N GLN A 292 -11.73 -9.69 12.18
CA GLN A 292 -11.07 -10.99 12.09
C GLN A 292 -10.75 -11.36 10.64
N ALA A 293 -11.66 -11.10 9.71
CA ALA A 293 -11.40 -11.35 8.28
C ALA A 293 -10.26 -10.48 7.72
N VAL A 294 -10.16 -9.22 8.14
CA VAL A 294 -9.02 -8.36 7.80
C VAL A 294 -7.73 -8.95 8.37
N LYS A 295 -7.73 -9.37 9.64
CA LYS A 295 -6.57 -9.99 10.28
C LYS A 295 -6.12 -11.26 9.53
N ASP A 296 -7.04 -12.16 9.20
CA ASP A 296 -6.72 -13.41 8.52
C ASP A 296 -6.17 -13.15 7.11
N MET A 297 -6.75 -12.22 6.37
CA MET A 297 -6.27 -11.80 5.05
C MET A 297 -4.88 -11.19 5.13
N VAL A 298 -4.63 -10.28 6.09
CA VAL A 298 -3.30 -9.67 6.30
C VAL A 298 -2.27 -10.70 6.69
N ALA A 299 -2.61 -11.65 7.57
CA ALA A 299 -1.73 -12.75 7.95
C ALA A 299 -1.35 -13.62 6.73
N HIS A 300 -2.33 -13.93 5.88
CA HIS A 300 -2.07 -14.61 4.61
C HIS A 300 -1.07 -13.84 3.73
N LYS A 301 -1.26 -12.53 3.57
CA LYS A 301 -0.35 -11.68 2.78
C LYS A 301 1.07 -11.66 3.35
N ILE A 302 1.20 -11.49 4.67
CA ILE A 302 2.51 -11.46 5.34
C ILE A 302 3.29 -12.75 5.05
N VAL A 303 2.66 -13.90 5.18
CA VAL A 303 3.33 -15.21 5.03
C VAL A 303 3.55 -15.57 3.57
N TYR A 304 2.50 -15.54 2.74
CA TYR A 304 2.54 -16.17 1.41
C TYR A 304 2.90 -15.21 0.27
N VAL A 305 2.65 -13.92 0.44
CA VAL A 305 2.90 -12.91 -0.60
C VAL A 305 4.14 -12.09 -0.30
N LEU A 306 4.23 -11.55 0.89
CA LEU A 306 5.31 -10.64 1.29
C LEU A 306 6.56 -11.40 1.78
N GLY A 307 6.37 -12.52 2.49
CA GLY A 307 7.44 -13.30 3.10
C GLY A 307 8.12 -12.57 4.25
N SER A 308 7.36 -11.72 4.95
CA SER A 308 7.86 -10.83 6.01
C SER A 308 7.58 -11.35 7.42
N ASP A 309 7.05 -12.57 7.57
CA ASP A 309 6.88 -13.22 8.86
C ASP A 309 8.22 -13.43 9.59
N GLY A 310 8.26 -13.10 10.88
CA GLY A 310 9.48 -13.17 11.70
C GLY A 310 10.56 -12.16 11.33
N LYS A 311 10.24 -11.07 10.62
CA LYS A 311 11.18 -10.06 10.13
C LYS A 311 11.13 -8.72 10.89
N ALA A 312 10.44 -8.65 12.00
CA ALA A 312 10.34 -7.45 12.85
C ALA A 312 11.70 -7.00 13.42
#